data_66957bd372b5f7f067d566b4c9880c1c
#
_entry.id   66957bd372b5f7f067d566b4c9880c1c
#
_cell.length_a   1.000
_cell.length_b   1.000
_cell.length_c   1.000
_cell.angle_alpha   90.00
_cell.angle_beta   90.00
_cell.angle_gamma   90.00
#
_symmetry.space_group_name_H-M   'P 1'
#
loop_
_entity.id
_entity.type
_entity.pdbx_description
1 polymer ?
#
loop_
_entity_poly.entity_id
_entity_poly.type
_entity_poly.pdbx_seq_one_letter_code
_entity_poly.pdbx_strand_id
1 'polypeptide(L)'
;MTRSQSGELRPLDQELERTCRNFKRALKARLAAEEALSQLQLEEEEEEMADPENHNVIPEEQTMGSYWTARAADMRSPIQHPHVPANNFEVSTSVITMLRGSVVFRGKEGEFPRSHLRRFHELIDGIKINGVPADAIQLRYFPFTLEGQAKEWLDTRPLGSITTFANLEDKFLTRYHPPSKTADLQKQITHFTQDEDETIRDACERYNSLFLRCPNHGFNDAFKVGTFYHALFPEDKQLIDSVCGGNMLTKTPPQLN
;
A
#
# COMPACT_ATOMS: atom_id res chain seq x y z
N MET A 1 8.68 -31.83 -54.63
CA MET A 1 8.40 -30.38 -54.71
C MET A 1 7.20 -30.08 -53.82
N THR A 2 7.42 -29.75 -52.57
CA THR A 2 6.38 -29.39 -51.62
C THR A 2 6.49 -27.89 -51.39
N ARG A 3 5.46 -27.17 -51.77
CA ARG A 3 5.32 -25.72 -51.68
C ARG A 3 5.09 -25.34 -50.24
N SER A 4 6.00 -24.56 -49.68
CA SER A 4 5.86 -23.89 -48.37
C SER A 4 4.67 -22.93 -48.46
N GLN A 5 3.65 -23.17 -47.62
CA GLN A 5 2.59 -22.19 -47.37
C GLN A 5 3.13 -21.14 -46.40
N SER A 6 3.31 -19.91 -46.87
CA SER A 6 3.51 -18.74 -46.07
C SER A 6 2.23 -18.50 -45.24
N GLY A 7 2.27 -18.80 -43.91
CA GLY A 7 1.18 -18.54 -43.04
C GLY A 7 1.01 -17.03 -42.83
N GLU A 8 -0.04 -16.46 -43.41
CA GLU A 8 -0.51 -15.13 -43.00
C GLU A 8 -0.97 -15.20 -41.53
N LEU A 9 -0.38 -14.40 -40.69
CA LEU A 9 -0.78 -14.24 -39.27
C LEU A 9 -2.26 -13.82 -39.21
N ARG A 10 -3.03 -14.46 -38.37
CA ARG A 10 -4.44 -14.07 -38.14
C ARG A 10 -4.51 -12.62 -37.59
N PRO A 11 -5.60 -11.87 -37.84
CA PRO A 11 -5.73 -10.49 -37.38
C PRO A 11 -5.47 -10.27 -35.87
N LEU A 12 -5.84 -11.26 -35.05
CA LEU A 12 -5.60 -11.25 -33.61
C LEU A 12 -4.10 -11.31 -33.25
N ASP A 13 -3.31 -12.07 -34.01
CA ASP A 13 -1.87 -12.23 -33.79
C ASP A 13 -1.13 -10.94 -34.16
N GLN A 14 -1.60 -10.22 -35.17
CA GLN A 14 -1.03 -8.93 -35.60
C GLN A 14 -1.30 -7.84 -34.57
N GLU A 15 -2.46 -7.86 -33.93
CA GLU A 15 -2.83 -6.90 -32.89
C GLU A 15 -2.03 -7.13 -31.60
N LEU A 16 -1.82 -8.39 -31.22
CA LEU A 16 -0.95 -8.79 -30.11
C LEU A 16 0.50 -8.38 -30.34
N GLU A 17 1.03 -8.63 -31.55
CA GLU A 17 2.39 -8.17 -31.87
C GLU A 17 2.54 -6.66 -31.87
N ARG A 18 1.52 -5.92 -32.32
CA ARG A 18 1.49 -4.45 -32.28
C ARG A 18 1.49 -3.94 -30.84
N THR A 19 0.69 -4.56 -29.98
CA THR A 19 0.61 -4.24 -28.56
C THR A 19 1.93 -4.54 -27.84
N CYS A 20 2.54 -5.69 -28.10
CA CYS A 20 3.87 -6.02 -27.55
C CYS A 20 4.96 -5.08 -28.01
N ARG A 21 4.94 -4.65 -29.28
CA ARG A 21 5.90 -3.66 -29.81
C ARG A 21 5.72 -2.29 -29.14
N ASN A 22 4.47 -1.85 -28.96
CA ASN A 22 4.17 -0.60 -28.28
C ASN A 22 4.60 -0.62 -26.81
N PHE A 23 4.34 -1.73 -26.12
CA PHE A 23 4.77 -1.92 -24.73
C PHE A 23 6.30 -1.89 -24.59
N LYS A 24 7.03 -2.60 -25.48
CA LYS A 24 8.51 -2.56 -25.49
C LYS A 24 9.04 -1.17 -25.76
N ARG A 25 8.40 -0.38 -26.64
CA ARG A 25 8.79 1.03 -26.89
C ARG A 25 8.54 1.92 -25.69
N ALA A 26 7.40 1.77 -25.03
CA ALA A 26 7.05 2.52 -23.83
C ALA A 26 8.00 2.20 -22.66
N LEU A 27 8.35 0.93 -22.47
CA LEU A 27 9.31 0.49 -21.46
C LEU A 27 10.71 1.06 -21.72
N LYS A 28 11.17 1.02 -22.98
CA LYS A 28 12.46 1.57 -23.35
C LYS A 28 12.51 3.10 -23.17
N ALA A 29 11.44 3.81 -23.51
CA ALA A 29 11.33 5.24 -23.29
C ALA A 29 11.35 5.62 -21.80
N ARG A 30 10.70 4.80 -20.96
CA ARG A 30 10.70 5.01 -19.51
C ARG A 30 12.08 4.79 -18.89
N LEU A 31 12.78 3.72 -19.27
CA LEU A 31 14.14 3.46 -18.80
C LEU A 31 15.12 4.59 -19.22
N ALA A 32 15.00 5.07 -20.47
CA ALA A 32 15.82 6.19 -20.93
C ALA A 32 15.52 7.49 -20.18
N ALA A 33 14.27 7.72 -19.79
CA ALA A 33 13.89 8.88 -18.97
C ALA A 33 14.43 8.78 -17.53
N GLU A 34 14.42 7.58 -16.93
CA GLU A 34 15.00 7.33 -15.61
C GLU A 34 16.54 7.53 -15.62
N GLU A 35 17.22 7.05 -16.66
CA GLU A 35 18.67 7.28 -16.84
C GLU A 35 19.00 8.76 -17.00
N ALA A 36 18.21 9.51 -17.81
CA ALA A 36 18.38 10.94 -17.99
C ALA A 36 18.15 11.73 -16.71
N LEU A 37 17.14 11.36 -15.90
CA LEU A 37 16.89 11.99 -14.59
C LEU A 37 18.03 11.74 -13.61
N SER A 38 18.57 10.53 -13.61
CA SER A 38 19.74 10.19 -12.77
C SER A 38 20.98 10.96 -13.16
N GLN A 39 21.20 11.21 -14.48
CA GLN A 39 22.33 12.03 -14.95
C GLN A 39 22.16 13.50 -14.56
N LEU A 40 20.95 14.07 -14.68
CA LEU A 40 20.68 15.44 -14.25
C LEU A 40 20.91 15.64 -12.74
N GLN A 41 20.54 14.65 -11.92
CA GLN A 41 20.81 14.69 -10.47
C GLN A 41 22.30 14.65 -10.14
N LEU A 42 23.08 13.89 -10.90
CA LEU A 42 24.55 13.85 -10.73
C LEU A 42 25.20 15.19 -11.19
N GLU A 43 24.69 15.81 -12.25
CA GLU A 43 25.18 17.11 -12.72
C GLU A 43 24.83 18.25 -11.74
N GLU A 44 23.63 18.21 -11.09
CA GLU A 44 23.25 19.14 -10.02
C GLU A 44 24.14 18.97 -8.77
N GLU A 45 24.47 17.74 -8.39
CA GLU A 45 25.39 17.46 -7.27
C GLU A 45 26.83 17.93 -7.58
N GLU A 46 27.29 17.85 -8.84
CA GLU A 46 28.59 18.35 -9.25
C GLU A 46 28.64 19.89 -9.31
N GLU A 47 27.55 20.54 -9.70
CA GLU A 47 27.46 22.02 -9.66
C GLU A 47 27.40 22.56 -8.23
N GLU A 48 26.70 21.87 -7.32
CA GLU A 48 26.63 22.27 -5.90
C GLU A 48 28.00 22.12 -5.19
N MET A 49 28.83 21.17 -5.65
CA MET A 49 30.22 21.02 -5.16
C MET A 49 31.21 22.03 -5.74
N ALA A 50 30.86 22.73 -6.83
CA ALA A 50 31.72 23.66 -7.52
C ALA A 50 31.54 25.13 -7.06
N ASP A 51 30.66 25.43 -6.10
CA ASP A 51 30.46 26.76 -5.54
C ASP A 51 31.61 27.14 -4.58
N PRO A 52 32.50 28.08 -4.95
CA PRO A 52 33.67 28.45 -4.15
C PRO A 52 33.30 29.27 -2.89
N GLU A 53 32.04 29.68 -2.70
CA GLU A 53 31.58 30.42 -1.51
C GLU A 53 30.96 29.51 -0.45
N ASN A 54 30.82 28.22 -0.73
CA ASN A 54 30.45 27.27 0.33
C ASN A 54 31.64 27.10 1.26
N HIS A 55 31.65 27.91 2.32
CA HIS A 55 32.55 27.74 3.46
C HIS A 55 32.27 26.32 4.03
N ASN A 56 33.01 25.37 3.47
CA ASN A 56 33.09 24.02 3.97
C ASN A 56 33.60 24.12 5.41
N VAL A 57 32.67 24.20 6.34
CA VAL A 57 32.94 23.92 7.75
C VAL A 57 33.43 22.46 7.73
N ILE A 58 34.75 22.28 7.70
CA ILE A 58 35.40 20.99 7.90
C ILE A 58 34.69 20.41 9.13
N PRO A 59 34.00 19.27 9.02
CA PRO A 59 33.38 18.65 10.18
C PRO A 59 34.52 18.43 11.18
N GLU A 60 34.40 19.01 12.38
CA GLU A 60 35.33 18.72 13.50
C GLU A 60 35.62 17.22 13.46
N GLU A 61 36.89 16.82 13.45
CA GLU A 61 37.31 15.42 13.39
C GLU A 61 36.51 14.65 14.41
N GLN A 62 35.48 13.97 13.93
CA GLN A 62 34.60 13.19 14.80
C GLN A 62 35.40 11.99 15.27
N THR A 63 35.80 12.02 16.52
CA THR A 63 36.46 10.87 17.15
C THR A 63 35.49 9.68 17.13
N MET A 64 36.03 8.45 17.04
CA MET A 64 35.24 7.22 17.12
C MET A 64 34.29 7.23 18.35
N GLY A 65 34.68 7.87 19.44
CA GLY A 65 33.83 8.06 20.64
C GLY A 65 32.58 8.91 20.37
N SER A 66 32.63 9.88 19.45
CA SER A 66 31.46 10.71 19.11
C SER A 66 30.36 9.97 18.36
N TYR A 67 30.71 8.84 17.68
CA TYR A 67 29.73 7.96 17.03
C TYR A 67 28.93 7.11 18.03
N TRP A 68 29.45 6.92 19.25
CA TRP A 68 28.82 6.11 20.30
C TRP A 68 27.99 6.95 21.29
N THR A 69 28.14 8.28 21.27
CA THR A 69 27.34 9.18 22.11
C THR A 69 26.07 9.58 21.36
N ALA A 70 24.91 9.19 21.90
CA ALA A 70 23.62 9.66 21.37
C ALA A 70 23.59 11.20 21.39
N ARG A 71 23.49 11.81 20.21
CA ARG A 71 23.36 13.26 20.10
C ARG A 71 21.91 13.67 20.39
N ALA A 72 21.71 14.84 20.98
CA ALA A 72 20.38 15.40 21.17
C ALA A 72 19.59 15.54 19.85
N ALA A 73 20.32 15.65 18.71
CA ALA A 73 19.74 15.58 17.38
C ALA A 73 19.06 14.23 17.07
N ASP A 74 19.61 13.12 17.57
CA ASP A 74 19.09 11.77 17.33
C ASP A 74 17.78 11.51 18.08
N MET A 75 17.38 12.38 18.98
CA MET A 75 16.11 12.33 19.71
C MET A 75 14.99 13.10 19.01
N ARG A 76 15.24 13.70 17.85
CA ARG A 76 14.21 14.43 17.10
C ARG A 76 13.31 13.46 16.34
N SER A 77 12.09 13.95 16.03
CA SER A 77 11.12 13.17 15.25
C SER A 77 11.58 12.99 13.80
N PRO A 78 11.36 11.81 13.20
CA PRO A 78 11.55 11.61 11.74
C PRO A 78 10.55 12.44 10.92
N ILE A 79 9.49 12.95 11.54
CA ILE A 79 8.47 13.78 10.88
C ILE A 79 8.92 15.24 10.96
N GLN A 80 9.08 15.86 9.81
CA GLN A 80 9.26 17.29 9.67
C GLN A 80 7.88 17.95 9.64
N HIS A 81 7.50 18.57 10.75
CA HIS A 81 6.23 19.27 10.79
C HIS A 81 6.29 20.56 9.97
N PRO A 82 5.33 20.78 9.03
CA PRO A 82 5.28 22.01 8.27
C PRO A 82 5.07 23.19 9.23
N HIS A 83 5.68 24.33 8.88
CA HIS A 83 5.49 25.57 9.64
C HIS A 83 4.04 26.03 9.48
N VAL A 84 3.31 26.08 10.58
CA VAL A 84 1.92 26.55 10.63
C VAL A 84 1.91 27.94 11.23
N PRO A 85 1.50 28.99 10.50
CA PRO A 85 1.46 30.37 11.00
C PRO A 85 0.32 30.61 12.01
N ALA A 86 -0.41 29.57 12.42
CA ALA A 86 -1.50 29.68 13.37
C ALA A 86 -0.96 29.77 14.80
N ASN A 87 -1.31 30.84 15.50
CA ASN A 87 -0.84 31.12 16.87
C ASN A 87 -1.35 30.13 17.92
N ASN A 88 -2.30 29.23 17.61
CA ASN A 88 -2.97 28.38 18.59
C ASN A 88 -3.15 26.93 18.10
N PHE A 89 -2.15 26.37 17.41
CA PHE A 89 -2.21 24.95 17.06
C PHE A 89 -1.65 24.10 18.23
N GLU A 90 -2.49 23.78 19.19
CA GLU A 90 -2.17 22.82 20.23
C GLU A 90 -2.74 21.45 19.95
N VAL A 91 -1.96 20.41 20.29
CA VAL A 91 -2.39 19.03 20.17
C VAL A 91 -3.38 18.72 21.30
N SER A 92 -4.64 18.49 20.93
CA SER A 92 -5.69 18.20 21.91
C SER A 92 -5.53 16.81 22.54
N THR A 93 -5.45 16.75 23.85
CA THR A 93 -5.36 15.50 24.63
C THR A 93 -6.60 14.63 24.43
N SER A 94 -7.78 15.24 24.26
CA SER A 94 -9.03 14.52 24.01
C SER A 94 -8.99 13.76 22.64
N VAL A 95 -8.43 14.39 21.62
CA VAL A 95 -8.23 13.76 20.32
C VAL A 95 -7.24 12.60 20.40
N ILE A 96 -6.12 12.79 21.12
CA ILE A 96 -5.16 11.70 21.33
C ILE A 96 -5.82 10.51 22.04
N THR A 97 -6.60 10.77 23.08
CA THR A 97 -7.29 9.73 23.85
C THR A 97 -8.29 8.98 22.96
N MET A 98 -9.05 9.69 22.13
CA MET A 98 -9.98 9.12 21.17
C MET A 98 -9.24 8.22 20.15
N LEU A 99 -8.15 8.71 19.56
CA LEU A 99 -7.35 7.96 18.60
C LEU A 99 -6.76 6.69 19.21
N ARG A 100 -6.16 6.79 20.40
CA ARG A 100 -5.61 5.63 21.12
C ARG A 100 -6.67 4.62 21.53
N GLY A 101 -7.90 5.06 21.77
CA GLY A 101 -9.02 4.17 22.10
C GLY A 101 -9.64 3.48 20.88
N SER A 102 -9.52 4.06 19.68
CA SER A 102 -10.28 3.62 18.51
C SER A 102 -9.41 3.13 17.35
N VAL A 103 -8.19 3.66 17.21
CA VAL A 103 -7.34 3.43 16.03
C VAL A 103 -5.91 3.19 16.49
N VAL A 104 -5.61 1.96 16.87
CA VAL A 104 -4.25 1.55 17.23
C VAL A 104 -3.74 0.51 16.25
N PHE A 105 -2.48 0.68 15.82
CA PHE A 105 -1.75 -0.25 14.97
C PHE A 105 -0.41 -0.60 15.61
N ARG A 106 -0.17 -1.89 15.82
CA ARG A 106 1.04 -2.40 16.50
C ARG A 106 2.05 -3.02 15.55
N GLY A 107 1.66 -3.25 14.30
CA GLY A 107 2.48 -3.94 13.31
C GLY A 107 2.50 -5.46 13.47
N LYS A 108 1.49 -6.02 14.17
CA LYS A 108 1.35 -7.47 14.38
C LYS A 108 0.72 -8.15 13.17
N GLU A 109 0.96 -9.45 13.08
CA GLU A 109 0.25 -10.28 12.11
C GLU A 109 -1.27 -10.26 12.38
N GLY A 110 -2.07 -10.17 11.30
CA GLY A 110 -3.52 -10.02 11.40
C GLY A 110 -4.03 -8.58 11.47
N GLU A 111 -3.18 -7.60 11.72
CA GLU A 111 -3.57 -6.19 11.61
C GLU A 111 -3.56 -5.72 10.14
N PHE A 112 -4.52 -4.86 9.78
CA PHE A 112 -4.71 -4.38 8.41
C PHE A 112 -4.30 -2.93 8.26
N PRO A 113 -3.12 -2.64 7.67
CA PRO A 113 -2.59 -1.28 7.54
C PRO A 113 -3.54 -0.33 6.80
N ARG A 114 -4.18 -0.80 5.73
CA ARG A 114 -5.15 0.02 4.96
C ARG A 114 -6.41 0.34 5.76
N SER A 115 -6.91 -0.61 6.56
CA SER A 115 -8.06 -0.37 7.44
C SER A 115 -7.72 0.61 8.56
N HIS A 116 -6.49 0.55 9.07
CA HIS A 116 -5.97 1.51 10.04
C HIS A 116 -5.94 2.92 9.45
N LEU A 117 -5.34 3.11 8.28
CA LEU A 117 -5.29 4.40 7.59
C LEU A 117 -6.69 4.94 7.31
N ARG A 118 -7.61 4.11 6.80
CA ARG A 118 -8.99 4.53 6.54
C ARG A 118 -9.68 5.03 7.81
N ARG A 119 -9.61 4.29 8.92
CA ARG A 119 -10.19 4.72 10.20
C ARG A 119 -9.54 5.98 10.74
N PHE A 120 -8.23 6.12 10.56
CA PHE A 120 -7.52 7.33 10.92
C PHE A 120 -8.05 8.54 10.13
N HIS A 121 -8.20 8.44 8.81
CA HIS A 121 -8.78 9.50 7.98
C HIS A 121 -10.20 9.84 8.41
N GLU A 122 -11.08 8.84 8.59
CA GLU A 122 -12.46 9.04 9.03
C GLU A 122 -12.55 9.86 10.32
N LEU A 123 -11.65 9.64 11.27
CA LEU A 123 -11.62 10.40 12.53
C LEU A 123 -11.00 11.79 12.39
N ILE A 124 -9.90 11.90 11.64
CA ILE A 124 -9.16 13.16 11.48
C ILE A 124 -9.89 14.15 10.57
N ASP A 125 -10.62 13.69 9.56
CA ASP A 125 -11.38 14.55 8.65
C ASP A 125 -12.48 15.35 9.37
N GLY A 126 -12.94 14.83 10.51
CA GLY A 126 -13.83 15.56 11.42
C GLY A 126 -13.16 16.71 12.19
N ILE A 127 -11.82 16.79 12.18
CA ILE A 127 -11.07 17.77 12.94
C ILE A 127 -10.61 18.90 12.02
N LYS A 128 -11.23 20.08 12.18
CA LYS A 128 -10.86 21.28 11.44
C LYS A 128 -10.31 22.32 12.41
N ILE A 129 -9.10 22.80 12.13
CA ILE A 129 -8.45 23.88 12.88
C ILE A 129 -8.21 25.03 11.91
N ASN A 130 -8.72 26.21 12.24
CA ASN A 130 -8.61 27.38 11.37
C ASN A 130 -7.15 27.75 11.10
N GLY A 131 -6.81 27.88 9.80
CA GLY A 131 -5.46 28.25 9.37
C GLY A 131 -4.44 27.11 9.43
N VAL A 132 -4.85 25.88 9.74
CA VAL A 132 -3.95 24.71 9.77
C VAL A 132 -4.27 23.78 8.59
N PRO A 133 -3.28 23.47 7.72
CA PRO A 133 -3.45 22.50 6.66
C PRO A 133 -3.77 21.11 7.22
N ALA A 134 -4.62 20.34 6.52
CA ALA A 134 -4.99 18.98 6.92
C ALA A 134 -3.77 18.07 7.07
N ASP A 135 -2.80 18.18 6.18
CA ASP A 135 -1.53 17.45 6.22
C ASP A 135 -0.76 17.66 7.54
N ALA A 136 -0.72 18.90 8.02
CA ALA A 136 -0.07 19.22 9.31
C ALA A 136 -0.79 18.61 10.51
N ILE A 137 -2.13 18.52 10.46
CA ILE A 137 -2.94 17.86 11.46
C ILE A 137 -2.67 16.36 11.44
N GLN A 138 -2.73 15.74 10.26
CA GLN A 138 -2.51 14.32 10.06
C GLN A 138 -1.11 13.90 10.54
N LEU A 139 -0.06 14.60 10.12
CA LEU A 139 1.32 14.33 10.55
C LEU A 139 1.51 14.43 12.06
N ARG A 140 0.79 15.34 12.74
CA ARG A 140 0.89 15.49 14.19
C ARG A 140 0.20 14.38 14.96
N TYR A 141 -0.95 13.92 14.49
CA TYR A 141 -1.76 12.96 15.23
C TYR A 141 -1.45 11.50 14.90
N PHE A 142 -0.98 11.18 13.70
CA PHE A 142 -0.70 9.81 13.26
C PHE A 142 0.24 9.03 14.20
N PRO A 143 1.35 9.59 14.71
CA PRO A 143 2.25 8.87 15.61
C PRO A 143 1.60 8.34 16.87
N PHE A 144 0.51 8.98 17.33
CA PHE A 144 -0.24 8.56 18.52
C PHE A 144 -1.13 7.34 18.27
N THR A 145 -1.33 6.95 17.01
CA THR A 145 -2.07 5.75 16.62
C THR A 145 -1.16 4.52 16.45
N LEU A 146 0.15 4.69 16.60
CA LEU A 146 1.12 3.61 16.48
C LEU A 146 1.62 3.15 17.83
N GLU A 147 1.73 1.84 18.03
CA GLU A 147 2.31 1.19 19.20
C GLU A 147 3.27 0.07 18.81
N GLY A 148 4.09 -0.41 19.74
CA GLY A 148 4.98 -1.55 19.58
C GLY A 148 5.86 -1.41 18.34
N GLN A 149 5.95 -2.47 17.52
CA GLN A 149 6.81 -2.52 16.32
C GLN A 149 6.50 -1.40 15.30
N ALA A 150 5.26 -0.96 15.22
CA ALA A 150 4.88 0.12 14.30
C ALA A 150 5.42 1.47 14.78
N LYS A 151 5.41 1.71 16.08
CA LYS A 151 6.02 2.92 16.67
C LYS A 151 7.53 2.89 16.53
N GLU A 152 8.17 1.77 16.85
CA GLU A 152 9.62 1.56 16.67
C GLU A 152 10.05 1.77 15.22
N TRP A 153 9.27 1.23 14.26
CA TRP A 153 9.52 1.46 12.84
C TRP A 153 9.52 2.94 12.48
N LEU A 154 8.54 3.71 12.99
CA LEU A 154 8.49 5.15 12.73
C LEU A 154 9.71 5.84 13.33
N ASP A 155 10.02 5.56 14.60
CA ASP A 155 11.09 6.21 15.35
C ASP A 155 12.50 5.91 14.78
N THR A 156 12.66 4.79 14.07
CA THR A 156 13.92 4.43 13.39
C THR A 156 14.10 5.05 11.99
N ARG A 157 13.16 5.86 11.52
CA ARG A 157 13.33 6.56 10.23
C ARG A 157 14.33 7.71 10.36
N PRO A 158 15.05 8.04 9.27
CA PRO A 158 15.95 9.18 9.27
C PRO A 158 15.21 10.47 9.68
N LEU A 159 15.89 11.34 10.38
CA LEU A 159 15.33 12.61 10.85
C LEU A 159 14.85 13.44 9.65
N GLY A 160 13.64 14.02 9.76
CA GLY A 160 13.09 14.87 8.71
C GLY A 160 12.75 14.15 7.39
N SER A 161 12.87 12.82 7.31
CA SER A 161 12.60 12.06 6.09
C SER A 161 11.13 11.96 5.71
N ILE A 162 10.23 12.44 6.57
CA ILE A 162 8.78 12.45 6.37
C ILE A 162 8.32 13.90 6.40
N THR A 163 8.03 14.45 5.25
CA THR A 163 7.68 15.86 5.06
C THR A 163 6.18 16.08 4.81
N THR A 164 5.48 15.06 4.27
CA THR A 164 4.05 15.09 3.98
C THR A 164 3.38 13.83 4.50
N PHE A 165 2.07 13.90 4.75
CA PHE A 165 1.32 12.73 5.19
C PHE A 165 1.24 11.67 4.09
N ALA A 166 1.12 12.05 2.82
CA ALA A 166 1.17 11.13 1.69
C ALA A 166 2.49 10.33 1.65
N ASN A 167 3.65 10.98 1.93
CA ASN A 167 4.93 10.30 2.02
C ASN A 167 4.98 9.31 3.20
N LEU A 168 4.36 9.68 4.33
CA LEU A 168 4.25 8.78 5.49
C LEU A 168 3.37 7.56 5.17
N GLU A 169 2.22 7.76 4.52
CA GLU A 169 1.33 6.67 4.10
C GLU A 169 2.02 5.70 3.15
N ASP A 170 2.75 6.22 2.17
CA ASP A 170 3.48 5.39 1.20
C ASP A 170 4.52 4.52 1.91
N LYS A 171 5.36 5.13 2.76
CA LYS A 171 6.36 4.40 3.55
C LYS A 171 5.73 3.37 4.50
N PHE A 172 4.60 3.72 5.12
CA PHE A 172 3.86 2.85 6.02
C PHE A 172 3.27 1.65 5.27
N LEU A 173 2.62 1.88 4.12
CA LEU A 173 2.07 0.82 3.28
C LEU A 173 3.18 -0.06 2.68
N THR A 174 4.26 0.52 2.21
CA THR A 174 5.43 -0.25 1.72
C THR A 174 5.96 -1.20 2.79
N ARG A 175 5.98 -0.78 4.05
CA ARG A 175 6.46 -1.61 5.18
C ARG A 175 5.47 -2.70 5.57
N TYR A 176 4.19 -2.35 5.74
CA TYR A 176 3.19 -3.25 6.35
C TYR A 176 2.26 -3.92 5.34
N HIS A 177 2.21 -3.44 4.11
CA HIS A 177 1.43 -3.99 3.01
C HIS A 177 2.23 -4.03 1.69
N PRO A 178 3.39 -4.72 1.67
CA PRO A 178 4.21 -4.80 0.48
C PRO A 178 3.48 -5.54 -0.65
N PRO A 179 3.86 -5.33 -1.93
CA PRO A 179 3.26 -6.01 -3.09
C PRO A 179 3.27 -7.54 -3.00
N SER A 180 4.28 -8.13 -2.36
CA SER A 180 4.35 -9.58 -2.09
C SER A 180 3.16 -10.06 -1.27
N LYS A 181 2.75 -9.31 -0.25
CA LYS A 181 1.59 -9.63 0.58
C LYS A 181 0.28 -9.58 -0.19
N THR A 182 0.15 -8.65 -1.16
CA THR A 182 -0.99 -8.61 -2.09
C THR A 182 -1.00 -9.85 -2.99
N ALA A 183 0.15 -10.25 -3.55
CA ALA A 183 0.27 -11.44 -4.37
C ALA A 183 -0.07 -12.73 -3.59
N ASP A 184 0.37 -12.84 -2.34
CA ASP A 184 0.04 -13.97 -1.47
C ASP A 184 -1.46 -14.04 -1.17
N LEU A 185 -2.12 -12.90 -0.92
CA LEU A 185 -3.56 -12.84 -0.72
C LEU A 185 -4.33 -13.19 -2.01
N GLN A 186 -3.89 -12.70 -3.17
CA GLN A 186 -4.45 -13.08 -4.45
C GLN A 186 -4.33 -14.59 -4.69
N LYS A 187 -3.18 -15.19 -4.34
CA LYS A 187 -2.99 -16.63 -4.40
C LYS A 187 -3.94 -17.38 -3.46
N GLN A 188 -4.13 -16.90 -2.22
CA GLN A 188 -5.09 -17.49 -1.29
C GLN A 188 -6.53 -17.40 -1.81
N ILE A 189 -6.91 -16.32 -2.48
CA ILE A 189 -8.24 -16.17 -3.10
C ILE A 189 -8.40 -17.17 -4.26
N THR A 190 -7.42 -17.27 -5.16
CA THR A 190 -7.51 -18.12 -6.35
C THR A 190 -7.44 -19.62 -6.05
N HIS A 191 -6.79 -20.00 -4.95
CA HIS A 191 -6.65 -21.40 -4.50
C HIS A 191 -7.47 -21.68 -3.23
N PHE A 192 -8.52 -20.89 -3.02
CA PHE A 192 -9.42 -21.11 -1.89
C PHE A 192 -10.07 -22.50 -1.99
N THR A 193 -10.15 -23.21 -0.86
CA THR A 193 -10.83 -24.51 -0.71
C THR A 193 -11.56 -24.51 0.62
N GLN A 194 -12.72 -25.15 0.67
CA GLN A 194 -13.45 -25.39 1.92
C GLN A 194 -12.69 -26.41 2.77
N ASP A 195 -12.57 -26.17 4.06
CA ASP A 195 -11.94 -27.09 5.01
C ASP A 195 -12.92 -28.21 5.44
N GLU A 196 -12.39 -29.38 5.85
CA GLU A 196 -13.19 -30.61 6.09
C GLU A 196 -14.31 -30.44 7.13
N ASP A 197 -14.07 -29.63 8.16
CA ASP A 197 -15.02 -29.39 9.25
C ASP A 197 -15.73 -28.02 9.12
N GLU A 198 -15.63 -27.36 7.98
CA GLU A 198 -16.11 -26.01 7.77
C GLU A 198 -17.51 -25.98 7.15
N THR A 199 -18.43 -25.25 7.76
CA THR A 199 -19.75 -25.02 7.14
C THR A 199 -19.64 -24.06 5.95
N ILE A 200 -20.62 -24.09 5.02
CA ILE A 200 -20.70 -23.10 3.90
C ILE A 200 -20.63 -21.68 4.42
N ARG A 201 -21.29 -21.39 5.55
CA ARG A 201 -21.29 -20.06 6.17
C ARG A 201 -19.88 -19.63 6.57
N ASP A 202 -19.17 -20.50 7.31
CA ASP A 202 -17.82 -20.21 7.80
C ASP A 202 -16.84 -20.06 6.63
N ALA A 203 -16.95 -20.93 5.61
CA ALA A 203 -16.20 -20.82 4.36
C ALA A 203 -16.45 -19.47 3.66
N CYS A 204 -17.72 -19.07 3.58
CA CYS A 204 -18.09 -17.77 2.97
C CYS A 204 -17.51 -16.59 3.77
N GLU A 205 -17.58 -16.61 5.09
CA GLU A 205 -17.00 -15.57 5.95
C GLU A 205 -15.48 -15.52 5.80
N ARG A 206 -14.81 -16.67 5.80
CA ARG A 206 -13.36 -16.78 5.59
C ARG A 206 -12.96 -16.29 4.20
N TYR A 207 -13.69 -16.68 3.15
CA TYR A 207 -13.47 -16.21 1.79
C TYR A 207 -13.64 -14.70 1.67
N ASN A 208 -14.72 -14.13 2.20
CA ASN A 208 -14.98 -12.71 2.20
C ASN A 208 -13.90 -11.91 2.98
N SER A 209 -13.36 -12.49 4.06
CA SER A 209 -12.28 -11.86 4.81
C SER A 209 -11.03 -11.63 3.98
N LEU A 210 -10.74 -12.48 2.99
CA LEU A 210 -9.61 -12.31 2.08
C LEU A 210 -9.76 -11.05 1.22
N PHE A 211 -10.97 -10.73 0.76
CA PHE A 211 -11.23 -9.50 -0.01
C PHE A 211 -11.12 -8.24 0.84
N LEU A 212 -11.54 -8.30 2.10
CA LEU A 212 -11.33 -7.19 3.04
C LEU A 212 -9.84 -6.91 3.28
N ARG A 213 -9.02 -7.97 3.25
CA ARG A 213 -7.56 -7.88 3.39
C ARG A 213 -6.88 -7.43 2.11
N CYS A 214 -7.49 -7.65 0.95
CA CYS A 214 -6.95 -7.33 -0.38
C CYS A 214 -7.94 -6.50 -1.21
N PRO A 215 -8.23 -5.24 -0.88
CA PRO A 215 -9.24 -4.44 -1.58
C PRO A 215 -8.92 -4.21 -3.07
N ASN A 216 -7.64 -4.22 -3.46
CA ASN A 216 -7.19 -4.06 -4.85
C ASN A 216 -6.85 -5.43 -5.49
N HIS A 217 -7.67 -6.45 -5.26
CA HIS A 217 -7.45 -7.81 -5.74
C HIS A 217 -7.55 -7.97 -7.27
N GLY A 218 -8.23 -7.06 -7.99
CA GLY A 218 -8.37 -7.09 -9.46
C GLY A 218 -9.37 -8.12 -10.01
N PHE A 219 -10.10 -8.85 -9.15
CA PHE A 219 -11.08 -9.85 -9.56
C PHE A 219 -12.48 -9.24 -9.71
N ASN A 220 -13.22 -9.63 -10.74
CA ASN A 220 -14.63 -9.28 -10.91
C ASN A 220 -15.54 -10.21 -10.07
N ASP A 221 -16.82 -9.84 -9.93
CA ASP A 221 -17.77 -10.59 -9.10
C ASP A 221 -18.05 -12.00 -9.65
N ALA A 222 -18.06 -12.17 -10.97
CA ALA A 222 -18.22 -13.49 -11.59
C ALA A 222 -17.07 -14.43 -11.20
N PHE A 223 -15.83 -13.93 -11.19
CA PHE A 223 -14.68 -14.69 -10.72
C PHE A 223 -14.80 -15.06 -9.24
N LYS A 224 -15.20 -14.11 -8.39
CA LYS A 224 -15.37 -14.36 -6.94
C LYS A 224 -16.38 -15.47 -6.69
N VAL A 225 -17.57 -15.36 -7.30
CA VAL A 225 -18.64 -16.34 -7.16
C VAL A 225 -18.21 -17.70 -7.70
N GLY A 226 -17.62 -17.74 -8.90
CA GLY A 226 -17.14 -18.98 -9.52
C GLY A 226 -16.06 -19.69 -8.71
N THR A 227 -15.06 -18.93 -8.22
CA THR A 227 -14.00 -19.50 -7.38
C THR A 227 -14.55 -20.08 -6.08
N PHE A 228 -15.43 -19.33 -5.41
CA PHE A 228 -16.07 -19.83 -4.19
C PHE A 228 -16.87 -21.10 -4.44
N TYR A 229 -17.73 -21.11 -5.45
CA TYR A 229 -18.54 -22.28 -5.81
C TYR A 229 -17.67 -23.52 -6.11
N HIS A 230 -16.58 -23.34 -6.87
CA HIS A 230 -15.67 -24.45 -7.20
C HIS A 230 -14.90 -24.96 -5.96
N ALA A 231 -14.71 -24.14 -4.97
CA ALA A 231 -14.00 -24.45 -3.73
C ALA A 231 -14.81 -25.31 -2.74
N LEU A 232 -16.14 -25.38 -2.90
CA LEU A 232 -17.03 -26.10 -2.00
C LEU A 232 -17.02 -27.61 -2.23
N PHE A 233 -17.39 -28.39 -1.22
CA PHE A 233 -17.64 -29.83 -1.37
C PHE A 233 -18.85 -30.11 -2.26
N PRO A 234 -18.91 -31.31 -2.88
CA PRO A 234 -20.00 -31.68 -3.79
C PRO A 234 -21.40 -31.58 -3.17
N GLU A 235 -21.53 -31.94 -1.89
CA GLU A 235 -22.79 -31.89 -1.15
C GLU A 235 -23.30 -30.47 -0.96
N ASP A 236 -22.37 -29.54 -0.64
CA ASP A 236 -22.67 -28.13 -0.47
C ASP A 236 -23.00 -27.45 -1.80
N LYS A 237 -22.35 -27.85 -2.89
CA LYS A 237 -22.73 -27.40 -4.23
C LYS A 237 -24.15 -27.79 -4.60
N GLN A 238 -24.54 -29.06 -4.29
CA GLN A 238 -25.90 -29.53 -4.55
C GLN A 238 -26.93 -28.75 -3.72
N LEU A 239 -26.61 -28.42 -2.47
CA LEU A 239 -27.47 -27.61 -1.63
C LEU A 239 -27.68 -26.21 -2.24
N ILE A 240 -26.60 -25.54 -2.64
CA ILE A 240 -26.67 -24.21 -3.29
C ILE A 240 -27.46 -24.28 -4.59
N ASP A 241 -27.20 -25.27 -5.44
CA ASP A 241 -27.89 -25.45 -6.70
C ASP A 241 -29.38 -25.67 -6.51
N SER A 242 -29.77 -26.41 -5.46
CA SER A 242 -31.18 -26.64 -5.14
C SER A 242 -31.88 -25.35 -4.70
N VAL A 243 -31.22 -24.51 -3.90
CA VAL A 243 -31.74 -23.22 -3.43
C VAL A 243 -31.84 -22.22 -4.60
N CYS A 244 -30.88 -22.23 -5.51
CA CYS A 244 -30.88 -21.36 -6.70
C CYS A 244 -31.85 -21.84 -7.81
N GLY A 245 -32.50 -22.99 -7.66
CA GLY A 245 -33.38 -23.55 -8.68
C GLY A 245 -32.64 -24.01 -9.93
N GLY A 246 -31.44 -24.58 -9.76
CA GLY A 246 -30.54 -25.08 -10.81
C GLY A 246 -29.10 -24.61 -10.60
N ASN A 247 -28.19 -24.99 -11.51
CA ASN A 247 -26.77 -24.67 -11.36
C ASN A 247 -26.53 -23.14 -11.16
N MET A 248 -25.96 -22.80 -10.01
CA MET A 248 -25.70 -21.41 -9.59
C MET A 248 -24.89 -20.64 -10.62
N LEU A 249 -23.92 -21.27 -11.30
CA LEU A 249 -23.05 -20.63 -12.30
C LEU A 249 -23.81 -20.20 -13.57
N THR A 250 -25.02 -20.70 -13.79
CA THR A 250 -25.87 -20.28 -14.93
C THR A 250 -26.75 -19.07 -14.62
N LYS A 251 -26.75 -18.60 -13.38
CA LYS A 251 -27.56 -17.46 -12.92
C LYS A 251 -26.80 -16.17 -13.05
N THR A 252 -27.50 -15.07 -13.33
CA THR A 252 -26.90 -13.73 -13.28
C THR A 252 -26.90 -13.20 -11.82
N PRO A 253 -25.97 -12.33 -11.43
CA PRO A 253 -25.91 -11.79 -10.06
C PRO A 253 -27.23 -11.23 -9.51
N PRO A 254 -28.10 -10.56 -10.30
CA PRO A 254 -29.42 -10.11 -9.83
C PRO A 254 -30.41 -11.24 -9.54
N GLN A 255 -30.14 -12.48 -9.97
CA GLN A 255 -30.99 -13.65 -9.76
C GLN A 255 -30.59 -14.48 -8.53
N LEU A 256 -29.51 -14.05 -7.85
CA LEU A 256 -28.96 -14.70 -6.65
C LEU A 256 -29.31 -13.96 -5.34
N ASN A 257 -30.10 -12.87 -5.43
CA ASN A 257 -30.62 -12.11 -4.29
C ASN A 257 -31.98 -12.62 -3.84
#